data_e374494357fb4b7b2e3832d7c806fd7e
#
_entry.id   e374494357fb4b7b2e3832d7c806fd7e
#
_cell.length_a   1.000
_cell.length_b   1.000
_cell.length_c   1.000
_cell.angle_alpha   90.00
_cell.angle_beta   90.00
_cell.angle_gamma   90.00
#
_symmetry.space_group_name_H-M   'P 1'
#
loop_
_entity.id
_entity.type
_entity.pdbx_description
1 polymer ?
#
loop_
_entity_poly.entity_id
_entity_poly.type
_entity_poly.pdbx_seq_one_letter_code
_entity_poly.pdbx_strand_id
1 'polypeptide(L)'
;SAASDVYKRQRYYFTDEKVDLYWSNPGKTKNRSDVLAASQFSLFEGWRLEGAIQYSTEWSRISKTSAGIRYNPRDFSTVALYYRYNYNPNDTRDAFYNTNIKQIDFSFQWPLMKDLYGLGRYNYSFRDKKVVDSLMGLEYRAGCWILRGAVQRYIRSEGRSTTNFFLELELVGLGTVGSSPIQALSEGITGYKPIGPKPVEVGRYDYYE
;
A
#
# COMPACT_ATOMS: atom_id res chain seq x y z
N SER A 1 24.24 13.17 4.01
CA SER A 1 24.43 12.10 5.00
C SER A 1 23.32 11.08 4.83
N ALA A 2 23.69 9.81 4.67
CA ALA A 2 22.73 8.72 4.64
C ALA A 2 22.13 8.56 6.04
N ALA A 3 20.80 8.75 6.17
CA ALA A 3 20.08 8.45 7.40
C ALA A 3 19.60 6.99 7.34
N SER A 4 19.86 6.21 8.37
CA SER A 4 19.37 4.84 8.47
C SER A 4 18.66 4.65 9.80
N ASP A 5 17.45 4.11 9.73
CA ASP A 5 16.68 3.72 10.91
C ASP A 5 16.51 2.20 10.95
N VAL A 6 16.91 1.61 12.09
CA VAL A 6 16.73 0.17 12.34
C VAL A 6 15.81 -0.01 13.53
N TYR A 7 14.76 -0.79 13.34
CA TYR A 7 13.80 -1.09 14.38
C TYR A 7 13.73 -2.58 14.67
N LYS A 8 13.85 -2.96 15.96
CA LYS A 8 13.72 -4.33 16.44
C LYS A 8 12.70 -4.40 17.58
N ARG A 9 11.72 -5.30 17.50
CA ARG A 9 10.71 -5.49 18.53
C ARG A 9 10.48 -6.97 18.83
N GLN A 10 10.43 -7.30 20.14
CA GLN A 10 10.02 -8.60 20.67
C GLN A 10 9.18 -8.41 21.93
N ARG A 11 8.13 -9.22 22.12
CA ARG A 11 7.35 -9.30 23.34
C ARG A 11 7.42 -10.71 23.91
N TYR A 12 7.50 -10.80 25.21
CA TYR A 12 7.44 -12.04 25.97
C TYR A 12 6.15 -12.07 26.77
N TYR A 13 5.39 -13.16 26.71
CA TYR A 13 4.14 -13.37 27.44
C TYR A 13 4.39 -14.42 28.54
N PHE A 14 4.05 -14.09 29.79
CA PHE A 14 4.25 -14.99 30.95
C PHE A 14 3.16 -16.05 31.07
N THR A 15 2.03 -15.86 30.36
CA THR A 15 0.90 -16.81 30.29
C THR A 15 0.45 -16.97 28.86
N ASP A 16 -0.09 -18.16 28.54
CA ASP A 16 -0.67 -18.43 27.22
C ASP A 16 -1.89 -17.53 27.00
N GLU A 17 -1.98 -16.94 25.83
CA GLU A 17 -3.09 -16.08 25.42
C GLU A 17 -4.31 -16.97 25.16
N LYS A 18 -5.34 -16.88 26.02
CA LYS A 18 -6.57 -17.69 25.95
C LYS A 18 -7.72 -17.00 25.25
N VAL A 19 -7.54 -15.72 24.85
CA VAL A 19 -8.58 -14.92 24.20
C VAL A 19 -8.27 -14.80 22.73
N ASP A 20 -9.16 -15.32 21.90
CA ASP A 20 -9.09 -15.21 20.45
C ASP A 20 -10.29 -14.43 19.93
N LEU A 21 -10.05 -13.48 19.02
CA LEU A 21 -11.09 -12.70 18.34
C LEU A 21 -11.80 -13.50 17.24
N TYR A 22 -11.23 -14.63 16.85
CA TYR A 22 -11.79 -15.51 15.81
C TYR A 22 -11.92 -16.93 16.33
N TRP A 23 -13.13 -17.47 16.29
CA TRP A 23 -13.49 -18.84 16.75
C TRP A 23 -12.69 -19.99 16.11
N SER A 24 -11.88 -19.71 15.10
CA SER A 24 -11.18 -20.73 14.31
C SER A 24 -9.67 -20.79 14.54
N ASN A 25 -9.11 -19.97 15.44
CA ASN A 25 -7.68 -19.94 15.68
C ASN A 25 -7.39 -20.33 17.13
N PRO A 26 -6.82 -21.50 17.40
CA PRO A 26 -6.35 -21.80 18.75
C PRO A 26 -5.34 -20.73 19.15
N GLY A 27 -5.55 -20.09 20.29
CA GLY A 27 -4.68 -19.02 20.81
C GLY A 27 -3.20 -19.43 20.79
N LYS A 28 -2.31 -18.45 20.77
CA LYS A 28 -0.86 -18.69 20.72
C LYS A 28 -0.43 -19.60 21.87
N THR A 29 0.06 -20.77 21.54
CA THR A 29 0.48 -21.80 22.50
C THR A 29 1.88 -21.55 23.09
N LYS A 30 2.62 -20.55 22.56
CA LYS A 30 3.97 -20.23 23.04
C LYS A 30 4.02 -18.86 23.72
N ASN A 31 4.74 -18.80 24.84
CA ASN A 31 4.95 -17.61 25.67
C ASN A 31 5.83 -16.53 25.00
N ARG A 32 6.18 -16.66 23.73
CA ARG A 32 7.03 -15.70 23.01
C ARG A 32 6.34 -15.17 21.79
N SER A 33 6.38 -13.85 21.62
CA SER A 33 5.93 -13.22 20.37
C SER A 33 6.94 -13.41 19.25
N ASP A 34 6.47 -13.21 18.03
CA ASP A 34 7.33 -13.14 16.87
C ASP A 34 8.37 -12.02 17.01
N VAL A 35 9.54 -12.23 16.41
CA VAL A 35 10.60 -11.23 16.32
C VAL A 35 10.41 -10.44 15.04
N LEU A 36 10.27 -9.13 15.17
CA LEU A 36 10.19 -8.18 14.04
C LEU A 36 11.50 -7.39 13.96
N ALA A 37 12.10 -7.36 12.78
CA ALA A 37 13.18 -6.45 12.43
C ALA A 37 12.79 -5.65 11.20
N ALA A 38 12.93 -4.33 11.26
CA ALA A 38 12.67 -3.43 10.14
C ALA A 38 13.81 -2.43 10.01
N SER A 39 14.13 -2.06 8.79
CA SER A 39 15.16 -1.08 8.47
C SER A 39 14.73 -0.20 7.31
N GLN A 40 15.14 1.06 7.36
CA GLN A 40 14.94 2.03 6.30
C GLN A 40 16.25 2.78 6.07
N PHE A 41 16.66 2.88 4.81
CA PHE A 41 17.88 3.55 4.41
C PHE A 41 17.58 4.59 3.34
N SER A 42 18.07 5.81 3.53
CA SER A 42 18.13 6.84 2.50
C SER A 42 19.57 6.85 1.95
N LEU A 43 19.77 6.25 0.76
CA LEU A 43 21.13 6.05 0.20
C LEU A 43 21.66 7.31 -0.48
N PHE A 44 20.86 7.88 -1.37
CA PHE A 44 21.19 9.06 -2.15
C PHE A 44 19.97 9.96 -2.22
N GLU A 45 20.14 11.15 -2.76
CA GLU A 45 19.04 12.08 -2.96
C GLU A 45 17.91 11.44 -3.77
N GLY A 46 16.72 11.38 -3.18
CA GLY A 46 15.54 10.76 -3.76
C GLY A 46 15.44 9.24 -3.63
N TRP A 47 16.47 8.50 -3.22
CA TRP A 47 16.44 7.04 -3.08
C TRP A 47 16.18 6.59 -1.65
N ARG A 48 15.20 5.70 -1.49
CA ARG A 48 14.86 5.06 -0.21
C ARG A 48 14.73 3.56 -0.38
N LEU A 49 15.42 2.82 0.48
CA LEU A 49 15.28 1.38 0.65
C LEU A 49 14.55 1.09 1.94
N GLU A 50 13.62 0.15 1.92
CA GLU A 50 12.84 -0.28 3.07
C GLU A 50 12.84 -1.80 3.13
N GLY A 51 13.01 -2.35 4.33
CA GLY A 51 12.96 -3.79 4.54
C GLY A 51 12.39 -4.13 5.91
N ALA A 52 11.57 -5.17 5.96
CA ALA A 52 11.09 -5.73 7.21
C ALA A 52 11.00 -7.25 7.13
N ILE A 53 11.38 -7.92 8.22
CA ILE A 53 11.34 -9.37 8.37
C ILE A 53 10.68 -9.68 9.70
N GLN A 54 9.71 -10.59 9.67
CA GLN A 54 9.09 -11.17 10.86
C GLN A 54 9.43 -12.64 10.94
N TYR A 55 10.05 -13.04 12.04
CA TYR A 55 10.37 -14.42 12.34
C TYR A 55 9.37 -14.96 13.37
N SER A 56 8.65 -15.99 13.00
CA SER A 56 7.73 -16.67 13.92
C SER A 56 8.50 -17.62 14.82
N THR A 57 8.38 -17.41 16.12
CA THR A 57 8.96 -18.29 17.13
C THR A 57 8.17 -19.60 17.28
N GLU A 58 6.89 -19.57 16.91
CA GLU A 58 6.02 -20.75 16.91
C GLU A 58 6.39 -21.75 15.83
N TRP A 59 6.61 -21.26 14.61
CA TRP A 59 6.90 -22.12 13.44
C TRP A 59 8.39 -22.20 13.13
N SER A 60 9.23 -21.51 13.91
CA SER A 60 10.69 -21.46 13.75
C SER A 60 11.13 -21.11 12.32
N ARG A 61 10.43 -20.16 11.71
CA ARG A 61 10.67 -19.71 10.32
C ARG A 61 10.25 -18.27 10.09
N ILE A 62 10.70 -17.70 8.98
CA ILE A 62 10.25 -16.38 8.53
C ILE A 62 8.79 -16.48 8.11
N SER A 63 7.92 -15.73 8.78
CA SER A 63 6.49 -15.65 8.49
C SER A 63 6.14 -14.51 7.55
N LYS A 64 6.82 -13.36 7.67
CA LYS A 64 6.59 -12.22 6.79
C LYS A 64 7.91 -11.58 6.37
N THR A 65 7.96 -11.15 5.12
CA THR A 65 9.06 -10.35 4.58
C THR A 65 8.48 -9.29 3.67
N SER A 66 8.95 -8.06 3.82
CA SER A 66 8.72 -7.00 2.87
C SER A 66 10.05 -6.35 2.52
N ALA A 67 10.25 -6.06 1.25
CA ALA A 67 11.40 -5.31 0.76
C ALA A 67 10.94 -4.35 -0.32
N GLY A 68 11.43 -3.12 -0.30
CA GLY A 68 11.01 -2.09 -1.24
C GLY A 68 12.13 -1.11 -1.55
N ILE A 69 12.05 -0.59 -2.75
CA ILE A 69 12.87 0.52 -3.23
C ILE A 69 11.96 1.60 -3.80
N ARG A 70 12.21 2.83 -3.42
CA ARG A 70 11.51 3.99 -3.92
C ARG A 70 12.49 5.05 -4.37
N TYR A 71 12.22 5.61 -5.55
CA TYR A 71 12.93 6.73 -6.11
C TYR A 71 12.00 7.93 -6.27
N ASN A 72 12.32 9.02 -5.60
CA ASN A 72 11.56 10.27 -5.61
C ASN A 72 12.53 11.45 -5.75
N PRO A 73 12.96 11.79 -6.98
CA PRO A 73 13.95 12.85 -7.20
C PRO A 73 13.39 14.25 -7.01
N ARG A 74 12.09 14.44 -7.19
CA ARG A 74 11.41 15.75 -7.12
C ARG A 74 9.92 15.57 -6.84
N ASP A 75 9.23 16.66 -6.56
CA ASP A 75 7.78 16.64 -6.38
C ASP A 75 7.07 16.08 -7.62
N PHE A 76 5.99 15.34 -7.39
CA PHE A 76 5.18 14.65 -8.41
C PHE A 76 5.96 13.65 -9.28
N SER A 77 7.12 13.20 -8.81
CA SER A 77 7.93 12.19 -9.49
C SER A 77 8.29 11.10 -8.49
N THR A 78 7.64 9.95 -8.58
CA THR A 78 7.94 8.79 -7.74
C THR A 78 7.85 7.52 -8.55
N VAL A 79 8.77 6.60 -8.31
CA VAL A 79 8.74 5.22 -8.80
C VAL A 79 9.04 4.32 -7.62
N ALA A 80 8.23 3.30 -7.42
CA ALA A 80 8.40 2.39 -6.30
C ALA A 80 8.19 0.94 -6.74
N LEU A 81 8.99 0.05 -6.17
CA LEU A 81 8.90 -1.38 -6.36
C LEU A 81 8.97 -2.05 -5.00
N TYR A 82 7.95 -2.84 -4.66
CA TYR A 82 7.85 -3.57 -3.40
C TYR A 82 7.63 -5.05 -3.64
N TYR A 83 8.32 -5.87 -2.87
CA TYR A 83 8.07 -7.29 -2.75
C TYR A 83 7.48 -7.59 -1.38
N ARG A 84 6.42 -8.40 -1.33
CA ARG A 84 5.76 -8.82 -0.10
C ARG A 84 5.61 -10.33 -0.07
N TYR A 85 6.02 -10.91 1.05
CA TYR A 85 5.86 -12.31 1.35
C TYR A 85 5.19 -12.46 2.71
N ASN A 86 4.13 -13.26 2.77
CA ASN A 86 3.47 -13.66 4.00
C ASN A 86 3.19 -15.15 3.95
N TYR A 87 3.55 -15.86 5.00
CA TYR A 87 3.33 -17.28 5.14
C TYR A 87 2.61 -17.57 6.45
N ASN A 88 1.50 -18.31 6.37
CA ASN A 88 0.75 -18.82 7.49
C ASN A 88 0.52 -20.32 7.26
N PRO A 89 1.13 -21.22 8.06
CA PRO A 89 0.98 -22.67 7.89
C PRO A 89 -0.41 -23.18 8.29
N ASN A 90 -1.13 -22.44 9.16
CA ASN A 90 -2.51 -22.78 9.54
C ASN A 90 -3.53 -22.38 8.47
N ASP A 91 -3.04 -21.87 7.35
CA ASP A 91 -3.87 -21.50 6.22
C ASP A 91 -4.43 -22.78 5.57
N THR A 92 -5.64 -23.13 5.97
CA THR A 92 -6.40 -24.23 5.37
C THR A 92 -6.60 -23.92 3.89
N ARG A 93 -6.53 -24.96 3.05
CA ARG A 93 -6.61 -24.86 1.57
C ARG A 93 -7.91 -24.25 1.03
N ASP A 94 -8.81 -23.85 1.91
CA ASP A 94 -10.03 -23.14 1.54
C ASP A 94 -9.69 -21.74 1.03
N ALA A 95 -9.95 -21.51 -0.24
CA ALA A 95 -9.59 -20.31 -0.99
C ALA A 95 -10.08 -18.99 -0.35
N PHE A 96 -11.03 -19.06 0.57
CA PHE A 96 -11.62 -17.92 1.25
C PHE A 96 -10.75 -17.29 2.35
N TYR A 97 -9.92 -18.09 3.04
CA TYR A 97 -9.15 -17.64 4.22
C TYR A 97 -7.62 -17.68 4.00
N ASN A 98 -7.20 -17.86 2.76
CA ASN A 98 -5.80 -18.01 2.45
C ASN A 98 -5.06 -16.68 2.52
N THR A 99 -4.31 -16.48 3.61
CA THR A 99 -3.53 -15.27 3.90
C THR A 99 -2.09 -15.31 3.38
N ASN A 100 -1.69 -16.41 2.71
CA ASN A 100 -0.36 -16.50 2.12
C ASN A 100 -0.23 -15.55 0.94
N ILE A 101 0.72 -14.64 1.01
CA ILE A 101 0.97 -13.61 0.00
C ILE A 101 2.38 -13.78 -0.56
N LYS A 102 2.50 -13.75 -1.87
CA LYS A 102 3.77 -13.63 -2.58
C LYS A 102 3.54 -12.72 -3.78
N GLN A 103 3.80 -11.44 -3.59
CA GLN A 103 3.40 -10.39 -4.53
C GLN A 103 4.55 -9.42 -4.81
N ILE A 104 4.54 -8.88 -6.01
CA ILE A 104 5.34 -7.73 -6.41
C ILE A 104 4.40 -6.58 -6.78
N ASP A 105 4.70 -5.40 -6.28
CA ASP A 105 3.92 -4.18 -6.47
C ASP A 105 4.82 -3.12 -7.09
N PHE A 106 4.52 -2.73 -8.31
CA PHE A 106 5.19 -1.64 -9.01
C PHE A 106 4.23 -0.46 -9.10
N SER A 107 4.69 0.73 -8.74
CA SER A 107 3.88 1.94 -8.83
C SER A 107 4.71 3.14 -9.24
N PHE A 108 4.08 4.08 -9.93
CA PHE A 108 4.73 5.31 -10.36
C PHE A 108 3.75 6.48 -10.49
N GLN A 109 4.29 7.67 -10.28
CA GLN A 109 3.75 8.96 -10.70
C GLN A 109 4.89 9.69 -11.40
N TRP A 110 4.71 10.09 -12.66
CA TRP A 110 5.79 10.70 -13.44
C TRP A 110 5.28 11.79 -14.37
N PRO A 111 5.98 12.94 -14.45
CA PRO A 111 5.66 13.95 -15.44
C PRO A 111 5.97 13.45 -16.86
N LEU A 112 4.96 13.34 -17.69
CA LEU A 112 5.09 12.94 -19.10
C LEU A 112 5.40 14.14 -19.98
N MET A 113 4.73 15.26 -19.69
CA MET A 113 4.89 16.54 -20.38
C MET A 113 4.73 17.67 -19.36
N LYS A 114 4.87 18.91 -19.82
CA LYS A 114 4.54 20.08 -18.98
C LYS A 114 3.07 19.95 -18.55
N ASP A 115 2.85 20.02 -17.23
CA ASP A 115 1.53 19.97 -16.60
C ASP A 115 0.72 18.67 -16.80
N LEU A 116 1.30 17.62 -17.43
CA LEU A 116 0.70 16.31 -17.61
C LEU A 116 1.51 15.23 -16.89
N TYR A 117 0.84 14.46 -16.05
CA TYR A 117 1.42 13.41 -15.22
C TYR A 117 0.75 12.07 -15.50
N GLY A 118 1.58 11.06 -15.69
CA GLY A 118 1.15 9.67 -15.78
C GLY A 118 1.23 8.98 -14.44
N LEU A 119 0.27 8.15 -14.16
CA LEU A 119 0.09 7.42 -12.91
C LEU A 119 -0.11 5.96 -13.21
N GLY A 120 0.49 5.08 -12.43
CA GLY A 120 0.27 3.67 -12.61
C GLY A 120 0.63 2.85 -11.39
N ARG A 121 -0.07 1.71 -11.27
CA ARG A 121 0.23 0.64 -10.34
C ARG A 121 -0.03 -0.70 -10.97
N TYR A 122 0.81 -1.66 -10.66
CA TYR A 122 0.70 -3.03 -11.13
C TYR A 122 1.10 -3.98 -10.00
N ASN A 123 0.13 -4.73 -9.49
CA ASN A 123 0.33 -5.71 -8.43
C ASN A 123 0.14 -7.11 -8.99
N TYR A 124 1.18 -7.93 -8.96
CA TYR A 124 1.19 -9.30 -9.46
C TYR A 124 1.40 -10.31 -8.34
N SER A 125 0.52 -11.31 -8.27
CA SER A 125 0.65 -12.44 -7.35
C SER A 125 1.39 -13.58 -8.02
N PHE A 126 2.58 -13.92 -7.53
CA PHE A 126 3.34 -15.10 -7.98
C PHE A 126 2.68 -16.41 -7.58
N ARG A 127 1.90 -16.39 -6.50
CA ARG A 127 1.18 -17.54 -6.02
C ARG A 127 0.02 -17.90 -6.94
N ASP A 128 -0.83 -16.92 -7.21
CA ASP A 128 -2.03 -17.10 -8.03
C ASP A 128 -1.74 -16.99 -9.52
N LYS A 129 -0.48 -16.62 -9.87
CA LYS A 129 -0.01 -16.37 -11.25
C LYS A 129 -0.91 -15.42 -12.02
N LYS A 130 -1.38 -14.36 -11.34
CA LYS A 130 -2.29 -13.37 -11.92
C LYS A 130 -2.06 -11.98 -11.38
N VAL A 131 -2.53 -10.99 -12.14
CA VAL A 131 -2.59 -9.59 -11.71
C VAL A 131 -3.73 -9.44 -10.70
N VAL A 132 -3.42 -8.99 -9.49
CA VAL A 132 -4.40 -8.81 -8.41
C VAL A 132 -5.06 -7.45 -8.48
N ASP A 133 -4.24 -6.42 -8.76
CA ASP A 133 -4.68 -5.04 -8.87
C ASP A 133 -3.84 -4.30 -9.91
N SER A 134 -4.49 -3.52 -10.75
CA SER A 134 -3.84 -2.63 -11.70
C SER A 134 -4.60 -1.31 -11.75
N LEU A 135 -3.87 -0.21 -11.73
CA LEU A 135 -4.40 1.13 -11.83
C LEU A 135 -3.57 1.90 -12.85
N MET A 136 -4.23 2.61 -13.73
CA MET A 136 -3.60 3.56 -14.67
C MET A 136 -4.39 4.85 -14.65
N GLY A 137 -3.69 5.97 -14.70
CA GLY A 137 -4.33 7.28 -14.67
C GLY A 137 -3.47 8.37 -15.29
N LEU A 138 -4.13 9.48 -15.54
CA LEU A 138 -3.53 10.72 -16.00
C LEU A 138 -4.06 11.88 -15.19
N GLU A 139 -3.20 12.82 -14.85
CA GLU A 139 -3.53 14.10 -14.24
C GLU A 139 -3.00 15.24 -15.12
N TYR A 140 -3.88 16.15 -15.50
CA TYR A 140 -3.53 17.32 -16.30
C TYR A 140 -3.93 18.59 -15.58
N ARG A 141 -3.01 19.54 -15.46
CA ARG A 141 -3.21 20.86 -14.83
C ARG A 141 -3.17 21.95 -15.89
N ALA A 142 -4.21 22.74 -15.97
CA ALA A 142 -4.28 23.89 -16.85
C ALA A 142 -4.73 25.14 -16.09
N GLY A 143 -3.78 25.94 -15.64
CA GLY A 143 -4.06 27.21 -14.95
C GLY A 143 -4.95 27.02 -13.71
N CYS A 144 -6.25 27.26 -13.88
CA CYS A 144 -7.23 27.24 -12.79
C CYS A 144 -8.07 25.96 -12.71
N TRP A 145 -7.79 24.93 -13.50
CA TRP A 145 -8.48 23.65 -13.41
C TRP A 145 -7.52 22.47 -13.49
N ILE A 146 -7.93 21.34 -12.93
CA ILE A 146 -7.20 20.08 -12.95
C ILE A 146 -8.18 18.99 -13.37
N LEU A 147 -7.79 18.21 -14.38
CA LEU A 147 -8.52 17.02 -14.84
C LEU A 147 -7.75 15.78 -14.37
N ARG A 148 -8.46 14.88 -13.68
CA ARG A 148 -7.93 13.58 -13.26
C ARG A 148 -8.77 12.46 -13.85
N GLY A 149 -8.14 11.52 -14.50
CA GLY A 149 -8.78 10.31 -15.00
C GLY A 149 -8.01 9.09 -14.54
N ALA A 150 -8.70 8.05 -14.06
CA ALA A 150 -8.08 6.79 -13.70
C ALA A 150 -9.00 5.60 -13.97
N VAL A 151 -8.37 4.47 -14.29
CA VAL A 151 -9.02 3.17 -14.43
C VAL A 151 -8.33 2.21 -13.48
N GLN A 152 -9.09 1.57 -12.61
CA GLN A 152 -8.62 0.56 -11.69
C GLN A 152 -9.32 -0.77 -11.98
N ARG A 153 -8.54 -1.83 -12.09
CA ARG A 153 -9.03 -3.20 -12.19
C ARG A 153 -8.44 -4.04 -11.07
N TYR A 154 -9.28 -4.62 -10.25
CA TYR A 154 -8.88 -5.49 -9.15
C TYR A 154 -9.73 -6.76 -9.09
N ILE A 155 -9.16 -7.81 -8.47
CA ILE A 155 -9.83 -9.08 -8.29
C ILE A 155 -10.42 -9.12 -6.88
N ARG A 156 -11.73 -9.42 -6.80
CA ARG A 156 -12.42 -9.74 -5.54
C ARG A 156 -12.17 -11.18 -5.10
N SER A 157 -12.49 -11.48 -3.84
CA SER A 157 -12.30 -12.78 -3.20
C SER A 157 -12.89 -13.98 -3.97
N GLU A 158 -13.92 -13.77 -4.76
CA GLU A 158 -14.59 -14.80 -5.57
C GLU A 158 -13.94 -15.01 -6.96
N GLY A 159 -12.77 -14.45 -7.21
CA GLY A 159 -12.12 -14.56 -8.52
C GLY A 159 -12.70 -13.67 -9.61
N ARG A 160 -13.74 -12.90 -9.31
CA ARG A 160 -14.34 -11.94 -10.23
C ARG A 160 -13.51 -10.67 -10.27
N SER A 161 -13.23 -10.16 -11.48
CA SER A 161 -12.58 -8.87 -11.65
C SER A 161 -13.63 -7.75 -11.67
N THR A 162 -13.32 -6.65 -10.98
CA THR A 162 -14.10 -5.41 -11.03
C THR A 162 -13.24 -4.33 -11.68
N THR A 163 -13.85 -3.54 -12.56
CA THR A 163 -13.19 -2.39 -13.18
C THR A 163 -13.94 -1.12 -12.78
N ASN A 164 -13.23 -0.18 -12.20
CA ASN A 164 -13.73 1.13 -11.82
C ASN A 164 -13.13 2.19 -12.73
N PHE A 165 -13.96 3.15 -13.13
CA PHE A 165 -13.56 4.33 -13.87
C PHE A 165 -13.76 5.55 -13.00
N PHE A 166 -12.77 6.41 -12.95
CA PHE A 166 -12.77 7.67 -12.22
C PHE A 166 -12.52 8.81 -13.19
N LEU A 167 -13.30 9.85 -13.07
CA LEU A 167 -13.11 11.11 -13.80
C LEU A 167 -13.49 12.26 -12.90
N GLU A 168 -12.56 13.17 -12.66
CA GLU A 168 -12.73 14.34 -11.80
C GLU A 168 -12.23 15.58 -12.51
N LEU A 169 -13.04 16.63 -12.49
CA LEU A 169 -12.65 17.98 -12.83
C LEU A 169 -12.64 18.83 -11.57
N GLU A 170 -11.47 19.32 -11.19
CA GLU A 170 -11.30 20.28 -10.10
C GLU A 170 -11.15 21.69 -10.66
N LEU A 171 -11.99 22.60 -10.20
CA LEU A 171 -11.83 24.04 -10.41
C LEU A 171 -11.14 24.62 -9.18
N VAL A 172 -9.89 25.05 -9.32
CA VAL A 172 -9.07 25.50 -8.21
C VAL A 172 -9.73 26.68 -7.50
N GLY A 173 -10.06 26.48 -6.21
CA GLY A 173 -10.75 27.47 -5.38
C GLY A 173 -12.27 27.51 -5.48
N LEU A 174 -12.88 26.69 -6.35
CA LEU A 174 -14.34 26.64 -6.51
C LEU A 174 -14.94 25.28 -6.10
N GLY A 175 -14.26 24.17 -6.41
CA GLY A 175 -14.75 22.83 -6.04
C GLY A 175 -14.43 21.77 -7.08
N THR A 176 -14.96 20.57 -6.85
CA THR A 176 -14.73 19.39 -7.67
C THR A 176 -16.03 18.83 -8.21
N VAL A 177 -16.00 18.29 -9.43
CA VAL A 177 -17.13 17.63 -10.10
C VAL A 177 -16.65 16.28 -10.63
N GLY A 178 -17.45 15.22 -10.39
CA GLY A 178 -17.14 13.86 -10.84
C GLY A 178 -16.77 12.91 -9.71
N SER A 179 -16.23 11.73 -10.07
CA SER A 179 -15.76 10.73 -9.12
C SER A 179 -14.26 10.87 -8.89
N SER A 180 -13.85 11.21 -7.67
CA SER A 180 -12.45 11.46 -7.33
C SER A 180 -11.61 10.18 -7.36
N PRO A 181 -10.52 10.13 -8.13
CA PRO A 181 -9.57 9.04 -8.09
C PRO A 181 -8.54 9.18 -6.96
N ILE A 182 -8.49 10.32 -6.26
CA ILE A 182 -7.42 10.67 -5.32
C ILE A 182 -7.23 9.58 -4.25
N GLN A 183 -8.33 9.04 -3.71
CA GLN A 183 -8.25 7.98 -2.70
C GLN A 183 -7.59 6.72 -3.30
N ALA A 184 -8.06 6.24 -4.44
CA ALA A 184 -7.49 5.06 -5.10
C ALA A 184 -6.02 5.27 -5.49
N LEU A 185 -5.65 6.47 -5.91
CA LEU A 185 -4.28 6.85 -6.25
C LEU A 185 -3.38 6.92 -5.02
N SER A 186 -3.85 7.53 -3.93
CA SER A 186 -3.08 7.69 -2.69
C SER A 186 -2.84 6.35 -1.96
N GLU A 187 -3.82 5.46 -1.99
CA GLU A 187 -3.70 4.11 -1.44
C GLU A 187 -2.88 3.19 -2.36
N GLY A 188 -2.98 3.40 -3.67
CA GLY A 188 -2.35 2.56 -4.68
C GLY A 188 -0.90 2.91 -4.97
N ILE A 189 -0.53 4.19 -5.00
CA ILE A 189 0.80 4.64 -5.45
C ILE A 189 1.61 5.13 -4.26
N THR A 190 2.68 4.42 -3.94
CA THR A 190 3.56 4.78 -2.84
C THR A 190 4.31 6.09 -3.13
N GLY A 191 4.06 7.10 -2.28
CA GLY A 191 4.66 8.43 -2.44
C GLY A 191 3.92 9.34 -3.42
N TYR A 192 2.70 8.97 -3.81
CA TYR A 192 1.82 9.83 -4.60
C TYR A 192 1.61 11.19 -3.93
N LYS A 193 1.66 12.24 -4.72
CA LYS A 193 1.30 13.59 -4.31
C LYS A 193 0.24 14.12 -5.28
N PRO A 194 -0.98 14.45 -4.81
CA PRO A 194 -2.00 15.03 -5.68
C PRO A 194 -1.52 16.39 -6.21
N ILE A 195 -1.78 16.63 -7.49
CA ILE A 195 -1.47 17.89 -8.12
C ILE A 195 -2.58 18.89 -7.74
N GLY A 196 -2.21 20.00 -7.14
CA GLY A 196 -3.17 21.02 -6.71
C GLY A 196 -3.09 21.31 -5.21
N PRO A 197 -3.91 22.23 -4.70
CA PRO A 197 -4.04 22.45 -3.27
C PRO A 197 -4.53 21.15 -2.63
N LYS A 198 -4.01 20.84 -1.43
CA LYS A 198 -4.53 19.69 -0.67
C LYS A 198 -6.04 19.86 -0.51
N PRO A 199 -6.85 18.81 -0.71
CA PRO A 199 -8.26 18.87 -0.35
C PRO A 199 -8.36 19.38 1.09
N VAL A 200 -9.13 20.42 1.31
CA VAL A 200 -9.45 20.85 2.67
C VAL A 200 -10.26 19.69 3.24
N GLU A 201 -9.68 18.94 4.18
CA GLU A 201 -10.46 18.04 5.00
C GLU A 201 -11.50 18.94 5.69
N VAL A 202 -12.72 18.86 5.22
CA VAL A 202 -13.85 19.47 5.92
C VAL A 202 -13.94 18.68 7.21
N GLY A 203 -13.38 19.25 8.28
CA GLY A 203 -13.43 18.65 9.61
C GLY A 203 -14.88 18.29 9.91
N ARG A 204 -15.13 17.03 10.30
CA ARG A 204 -16.38 16.68 10.93
C ARG A 204 -16.53 17.65 12.10
N TYR A 205 -17.49 18.55 11.99
CA TYR A 205 -17.96 19.26 13.14
C TYR A 205 -18.62 18.22 14.04
N ASP A 206 -17.92 17.76 15.06
CA ASP A 206 -18.54 17.09 16.17
C ASP A 206 -19.45 18.12 16.85
N TYR A 207 -20.74 18.01 16.59
CA TYR A 207 -21.75 18.69 17.39
C TYR A 207 -21.71 18.04 18.77
N TYR A 208 -21.11 18.72 19.72
CA TYR A 208 -21.33 18.44 21.12
C TYR A 208 -22.73 18.99 21.46
N GLU A 209 -23.67 18.08 21.68
CA GLU A 209 -24.79 18.32 22.61
C GLU A 209 -24.38 17.86 24.01
#